data_f7fa0cbc450205d636bad6b6eefedd6a
#
_entry.id   f7fa0cbc450205d636bad6b6eefedd6a
#
_cell.length_a   1.000
_cell.length_b   1.000
_cell.length_c   1.000
_cell.angle_alpha   90.00
_cell.angle_beta   90.00
_cell.angle_gamma   90.00
#
_symmetry.space_group_name_H-M   'P 1'
#
loop_
_entity.id
_entity.type
_entity.pdbx_description
1 polymer ?
#
loop_
_entity_poly.entity_id
_entity_poly.type
_entity_poly.pdbx_seq_one_letter_code
_entity_poly.pdbx_strand_id
1 'polypeptide(L)'
;IDPTVVIGGKLNSLGSNAKLGQGEFLVAEADESDGSFLKLSPTIAVVTNIDAEHLDYYKDINEIKDAFLQFINKVPFYGVAILCLDQPHIQSLIPEIEKRYLTYGMSSQADYQAKDVTFMPLGSKFRVVNHTGDLGWFELSIPGLHNVSNSIAAIAVARELEVDIE
;
A
#
# COMPACT_ATOMS: atom_id res chain seq x y z
N ILE A 1 6.93 -16.25 -3.89
CA ILE A 1 7.13 -15.46 -5.11
C ILE A 1 8.49 -14.77 -5.06
N ASP A 2 9.21 -14.67 -6.18
CA ASP A 2 10.49 -13.96 -6.30
C ASP A 2 10.31 -12.81 -7.31
N PRO A 3 9.77 -11.66 -6.89
CA PRO A 3 9.44 -10.59 -7.81
C PRO A 3 10.69 -9.85 -8.29
N THR A 4 10.62 -9.26 -9.47
CA THR A 4 11.48 -8.15 -9.83
C THR A 4 11.09 -6.93 -8.99
N VAL A 5 12.08 -6.20 -8.45
CA VAL A 5 11.85 -5.06 -7.56
C VAL A 5 12.54 -3.82 -8.11
N VAL A 6 11.84 -2.69 -8.16
CA VAL A 6 12.38 -1.37 -8.52
C VAL A 6 11.88 -0.35 -7.50
N ILE A 7 12.80 0.33 -6.82
CA ILE A 7 12.50 1.34 -5.80
C ILE A 7 13.34 2.60 -6.00
N GLY A 8 12.85 3.75 -5.55
CA GLY A 8 13.56 5.03 -5.64
C GLY A 8 14.81 5.10 -4.75
N GLY A 9 14.77 4.43 -3.59
CA GLY A 9 15.87 4.38 -2.63
C GLY A 9 16.73 3.12 -2.77
N LYS A 10 17.86 3.09 -2.02
CA LYS A 10 18.72 1.91 -1.94
C LYS A 10 18.25 0.99 -0.80
N LEU A 11 17.86 -0.25 -1.11
CA LEU A 11 17.62 -1.28 -0.11
C LEU A 11 18.94 -1.86 0.39
N ASN A 12 19.23 -1.70 1.67
CA ASN A 12 20.45 -2.24 2.29
C ASN A 12 20.58 -3.76 2.11
N SER A 13 19.46 -4.49 2.17
CA SER A 13 19.42 -5.94 1.99
C SER A 13 19.76 -6.40 0.57
N LEU A 14 19.53 -5.54 -0.43
CA LEU A 14 19.79 -5.83 -1.84
C LEU A 14 21.09 -5.16 -2.35
N GLY A 15 21.59 -4.15 -1.64
CA GLY A 15 22.73 -3.34 -2.08
C GLY A 15 22.49 -2.48 -3.32
N SER A 16 21.25 -2.48 -3.84
CA SER A 16 20.81 -1.83 -5.07
C SER A 16 19.39 -1.28 -4.92
N ASN A 17 18.97 -0.40 -5.82
CA ASN A 17 17.61 0.06 -5.98
C ASN A 17 16.77 -0.81 -6.93
N ALA A 18 17.35 -1.82 -7.54
CA ALA A 18 16.65 -2.78 -8.38
C ALA A 18 17.21 -4.19 -8.20
N LYS A 19 16.32 -5.19 -8.27
CA LYS A 19 16.65 -6.62 -8.27
C LYS A 19 15.80 -7.31 -9.33
N LEU A 20 16.42 -8.06 -10.21
CA LEU A 20 15.72 -8.95 -11.11
C LEU A 20 15.31 -10.21 -10.34
N GLY A 21 14.01 -10.51 -10.34
CA GLY A 21 13.44 -11.76 -9.81
C GLY A 21 13.20 -12.78 -10.91
N GLN A 22 12.88 -14.01 -10.49
CA GLN A 22 12.52 -15.11 -11.41
C GLN A 22 11.00 -15.29 -11.52
N GLY A 23 10.23 -14.59 -10.69
CA GLY A 23 8.78 -14.65 -10.69
C GLY A 23 8.13 -13.72 -11.73
N GLU A 24 6.82 -13.83 -11.84
CA GLU A 24 6.01 -13.10 -12.84
C GLU A 24 5.67 -11.66 -12.40
N PHE A 25 5.99 -11.28 -11.17
CA PHE A 25 5.60 -9.98 -10.61
C PHE A 25 6.74 -8.97 -10.68
N LEU A 26 6.36 -7.72 -10.96
CA LEU A 26 7.18 -6.53 -10.76
C LEU A 26 6.58 -5.74 -9.59
N VAL A 27 7.38 -5.50 -8.55
CA VAL A 27 7.07 -4.54 -7.48
C VAL A 27 7.84 -3.27 -7.74
N ALA A 28 7.12 -2.18 -7.98
CA ALA A 28 7.71 -0.88 -8.27
C ALA A 28 7.20 0.17 -7.31
N GLU A 29 8.10 1.02 -6.81
CA GLU A 29 7.74 2.26 -6.15
C GLU A 29 7.25 3.25 -7.20
N ALA A 30 6.03 3.76 -7.01
CA ALA A 30 5.40 4.74 -7.87
C ALA A 30 5.59 6.13 -7.24
N ASP A 31 6.39 6.98 -7.87
CA ASP A 31 6.73 8.33 -7.39
C ASP A 31 5.75 9.35 -8.01
N GLU A 32 4.99 10.03 -7.16
CA GLU A 32 4.02 11.05 -7.56
C GLU A 32 4.65 12.43 -7.81
N SER A 33 5.91 12.65 -7.43
CA SER A 33 6.54 13.98 -7.37
C SER A 33 6.50 14.79 -8.67
N ASP A 34 6.52 14.11 -9.83
CA ASP A 34 6.49 14.70 -11.16
C ASP A 34 5.34 14.17 -12.04
N GLY A 35 4.37 13.47 -11.44
CA GLY A 35 3.26 12.85 -12.13
C GLY A 35 3.65 11.67 -13.02
N SER A 36 4.89 11.20 -13.00
CA SER A 36 5.38 10.09 -13.83
C SER A 36 4.69 8.76 -13.50
N PHE A 37 4.25 8.56 -12.24
CA PHE A 37 3.49 7.38 -11.81
C PHE A 37 2.20 7.19 -12.63
N LEU A 38 1.65 8.26 -13.20
CA LEU A 38 0.50 8.17 -14.11
C LEU A 38 0.81 7.46 -15.44
N LYS A 39 2.08 7.20 -15.76
CA LYS A 39 2.47 6.40 -16.92
C LYS A 39 2.42 4.89 -16.64
N LEU A 40 2.35 4.52 -15.35
CA LEU A 40 2.22 3.13 -14.94
C LEU A 40 0.79 2.63 -15.11
N SER A 41 0.64 1.33 -15.32
CA SER A 41 -0.65 0.62 -15.36
C SER A 41 -0.58 -0.58 -14.39
N PRO A 42 -0.80 -0.34 -13.10
CA PRO A 42 -0.64 -1.40 -12.09
C PRO A 42 -1.80 -2.40 -12.14
N THR A 43 -1.50 -3.68 -11.95
CA THR A 43 -2.52 -4.69 -11.65
C THR A 43 -2.99 -4.58 -10.20
N ILE A 44 -2.05 -4.31 -9.30
CA ILE A 44 -2.33 -4.01 -7.89
C ILE A 44 -1.74 -2.63 -7.59
N ALA A 45 -2.58 -1.68 -7.21
CA ALA A 45 -2.16 -0.35 -6.78
C ALA A 45 -2.28 -0.25 -5.26
N VAL A 46 -1.19 0.09 -4.57
CA VAL A 46 -1.21 0.35 -3.12
C VAL A 46 -1.06 1.84 -2.89
N VAL A 47 -2.01 2.45 -2.16
CA VAL A 47 -1.94 3.87 -1.77
C VAL A 47 -1.91 3.95 -0.25
N THR A 48 -0.78 4.43 0.27
CA THR A 48 -0.53 4.48 1.71
C THR A 48 -0.99 5.77 2.35
N ASN A 49 -0.75 6.90 1.69
CA ASN A 49 -1.22 8.22 2.09
C ASN A 49 -1.32 9.14 0.86
N ILE A 50 -1.97 10.28 1.05
CA ILE A 50 -1.97 11.40 0.10
C ILE A 50 -1.78 12.65 0.95
N ASP A 51 -0.67 13.35 0.74
CA ASP A 51 -0.32 14.58 1.47
C ASP A 51 -0.12 15.76 0.51
N ALA A 52 -0.20 16.98 1.03
CA ALA A 52 0.04 18.20 0.27
C ALA A 52 1.54 18.45 0.09
N GLU A 53 2.21 17.53 -0.58
CA GLU A 53 3.63 17.61 -0.95
C GLU A 53 3.78 17.92 -2.45
N HIS A 54 5.01 18.16 -2.91
CA HIS A 54 5.31 18.43 -4.33
C HIS A 54 4.50 19.59 -4.94
N LEU A 55 4.26 20.66 -4.15
CA LEU A 55 3.51 21.85 -4.59
C LEU A 55 4.30 22.72 -5.58
N ASP A 56 5.50 22.35 -5.93
CA ASP A 56 6.27 22.85 -7.07
C ASP A 56 5.79 22.24 -8.40
N TYR A 57 5.18 21.06 -8.35
CA TYR A 57 4.59 20.38 -9.51
C TYR A 57 3.06 20.49 -9.53
N TYR A 58 2.40 20.24 -8.40
CA TYR A 58 0.94 20.30 -8.25
C TYR A 58 0.50 21.67 -7.71
N LYS A 59 -0.59 22.18 -8.22
CA LYS A 59 -1.16 23.45 -7.80
C LYS A 59 -1.66 23.41 -6.34
N ASP A 60 -2.33 22.34 -5.95
CA ASP A 60 -2.91 22.15 -4.63
C ASP A 60 -3.20 20.66 -4.36
N ILE A 61 -3.69 20.37 -3.15
CA ILE A 61 -4.06 19.01 -2.72
C ILE A 61 -5.14 18.37 -3.59
N ASN A 62 -6.01 19.15 -4.23
CA ASN A 62 -7.06 18.59 -5.07
C ASN A 62 -6.47 18.05 -6.37
N GLU A 63 -5.49 18.74 -6.96
CA GLU A 63 -4.78 18.25 -8.14
C GLU A 63 -3.99 16.96 -7.83
N ILE A 64 -3.39 16.87 -6.64
CA ILE A 64 -2.75 15.62 -6.16
C ILE A 64 -3.79 14.50 -6.05
N LYS A 65 -4.92 14.77 -5.41
CA LYS A 65 -6.02 13.80 -5.26
C LYS A 65 -6.55 13.32 -6.63
N ASP A 66 -6.72 14.23 -7.58
CA ASP A 66 -7.15 13.90 -8.94
C ASP A 66 -6.13 12.99 -9.64
N ALA A 67 -4.83 13.24 -9.45
CA ALA A 67 -3.78 12.39 -9.98
C ALA A 67 -3.81 10.98 -9.36
N PHE A 68 -3.97 10.86 -8.03
CA PHE A 68 -4.11 9.57 -7.37
C PHE A 68 -5.39 8.83 -7.80
N LEU A 69 -6.52 9.53 -7.97
CA LEU A 69 -7.75 8.95 -8.48
C LEU A 69 -7.57 8.39 -9.90
N GLN A 70 -6.89 9.14 -10.77
CA GLN A 70 -6.55 8.68 -12.11
C GLN A 70 -5.65 7.44 -12.06
N PHE A 71 -4.66 7.39 -11.16
CA PHE A 71 -3.78 6.24 -10.98
C PHE A 71 -4.56 5.00 -10.52
N ILE A 72 -5.39 5.15 -9.50
CA ILE A 72 -6.24 4.08 -8.97
C ILE A 72 -7.17 3.53 -10.07
N ASN A 73 -7.78 4.42 -10.86
CA ASN A 73 -8.70 4.03 -11.92
C ASN A 73 -8.02 3.43 -13.17
N LYS A 74 -6.69 3.34 -13.21
CA LYS A 74 -5.95 2.56 -14.21
C LYS A 74 -5.88 1.06 -13.91
N VAL A 75 -6.18 0.66 -12.69
CA VAL A 75 -6.24 -0.77 -12.32
C VAL A 75 -7.21 -1.48 -13.26
N PRO A 76 -6.83 -2.61 -13.89
CA PRO A 76 -7.71 -3.37 -14.78
C PRO A 76 -8.86 -4.02 -13.99
N PHE A 77 -9.88 -4.50 -14.69
CA PHE A 77 -11.07 -5.11 -14.06
C PHE A 77 -10.76 -6.35 -13.20
N TYR A 78 -9.65 -7.03 -13.49
CA TYR A 78 -9.17 -8.20 -12.73
C TYR A 78 -8.18 -7.84 -11.62
N GLY A 79 -7.81 -6.57 -11.50
CA GLY A 79 -6.89 -6.08 -10.49
C GLY A 79 -7.60 -5.52 -9.26
N VAL A 80 -6.84 -4.89 -8.37
CA VAL A 80 -7.34 -4.30 -7.14
C VAL A 80 -6.53 -3.08 -6.70
N ALA A 81 -7.19 -2.07 -6.15
CA ALA A 81 -6.54 -1.01 -5.39
C ALA A 81 -6.59 -1.32 -3.89
N ILE A 82 -5.49 -1.15 -3.18
CA ILE A 82 -5.36 -1.38 -1.73
C ILE A 82 -5.10 -0.03 -1.06
N LEU A 83 -6.06 0.45 -0.26
CA LEU A 83 -6.19 1.83 0.15
C LEU A 83 -6.16 1.97 1.68
N CYS A 84 -5.32 2.88 2.20
CA CYS A 84 -5.28 3.17 3.63
C CYS A 84 -6.54 3.93 4.07
N LEU A 85 -7.46 3.26 4.76
CA LEU A 85 -8.71 3.86 5.22
C LEU A 85 -8.51 4.87 6.37
N ASP A 86 -7.36 4.85 7.04
CA ASP A 86 -7.07 5.81 8.11
C ASP A 86 -6.71 7.22 7.57
N GLN A 87 -6.54 7.36 6.26
CA GLN A 87 -6.14 8.60 5.61
C GLN A 87 -7.34 9.39 5.08
N PRO A 88 -7.61 10.61 5.59
CA PRO A 88 -8.81 11.38 5.21
C PRO A 88 -8.88 11.71 3.72
N HIS A 89 -7.74 12.00 3.09
CA HIS A 89 -7.72 12.29 1.64
C HIS A 89 -8.08 11.07 0.81
N ILE A 90 -7.62 9.88 1.20
CA ILE A 90 -7.99 8.62 0.55
C ILE A 90 -9.48 8.33 0.76
N GLN A 91 -10.00 8.50 1.99
CA GLN A 91 -11.44 8.33 2.26
C GLN A 91 -12.30 9.20 1.33
N SER A 92 -11.85 10.44 1.09
CA SER A 92 -12.61 11.37 0.23
C SER A 92 -12.64 10.96 -1.24
N LEU A 93 -11.73 10.10 -1.70
CA LEU A 93 -11.70 9.58 -3.07
C LEU A 93 -12.58 8.33 -3.28
N ILE A 94 -12.87 7.59 -2.21
CA ILE A 94 -13.58 6.30 -2.30
C ILE A 94 -14.87 6.39 -3.13
N PRO A 95 -15.73 7.44 -3.00
CA PRO A 95 -16.96 7.55 -3.80
C PRO A 95 -16.73 7.68 -5.32
N GLU A 96 -15.53 8.06 -5.74
CA GLU A 96 -15.16 8.32 -7.15
C GLU A 96 -14.34 7.18 -7.77
N ILE A 97 -14.01 6.14 -6.98
CA ILE A 97 -13.25 4.98 -7.45
C ILE A 97 -14.17 4.04 -8.22
N GLU A 98 -13.86 3.81 -9.48
CA GLU A 98 -14.60 2.95 -10.40
C GLU A 98 -14.07 1.50 -10.46
N LYS A 99 -13.01 1.21 -9.70
CA LYS A 99 -12.31 -0.07 -9.72
C LYS A 99 -12.54 -0.85 -8.44
N ARG A 100 -12.30 -2.17 -8.50
CA ARG A 100 -12.27 -2.99 -7.30
C ARG A 100 -11.20 -2.47 -6.35
N TYR A 101 -11.58 -2.28 -5.10
CA TYR A 101 -10.64 -1.88 -4.05
C TYR A 101 -10.86 -2.66 -2.76
N LEU A 102 -9.82 -2.71 -1.95
CA LEU A 102 -9.81 -3.18 -0.57
C LEU A 102 -9.21 -2.08 0.29
N THR A 103 -9.72 -1.96 1.49
CA THR A 103 -9.26 -0.99 2.47
C THR A 103 -8.45 -1.65 3.58
N TYR A 104 -7.48 -0.94 4.13
CA TYR A 104 -6.72 -1.40 5.28
C TYR A 104 -6.48 -0.26 6.26
N GLY A 105 -6.19 -0.61 7.52
CA GLY A 105 -5.87 0.36 8.56
C GLY A 105 -6.16 -0.10 9.97
N MET A 106 -6.22 0.87 10.90
CA MET A 106 -6.65 0.67 12.29
C MET A 106 -8.17 0.74 12.43
N SER A 107 -8.84 1.41 11.50
CA SER A 107 -10.29 1.58 11.48
C SER A 107 -11.01 0.23 11.48
N SER A 108 -12.06 0.11 12.31
CA SER A 108 -12.92 -1.09 12.33
C SER A 108 -13.76 -1.27 11.05
N GLN A 109 -13.78 -0.28 10.18
CA GLN A 109 -14.46 -0.31 8.89
C GLN A 109 -13.54 -0.78 7.75
N ALA A 110 -12.23 -0.96 8.00
CA ALA A 110 -11.29 -1.44 7.01
C ALA A 110 -11.48 -2.95 6.74
N ASP A 111 -11.32 -3.36 5.49
CA ASP A 111 -11.37 -4.78 5.09
C ASP A 111 -10.25 -5.59 5.74
N TYR A 112 -9.08 -4.98 5.94
CA TYR A 112 -7.96 -5.53 6.73
C TYR A 112 -7.66 -4.59 7.88
N GLN A 113 -7.92 -5.03 9.11
CA GLN A 113 -7.75 -4.23 10.32
C GLN A 113 -6.62 -4.77 11.19
N ALA A 114 -5.69 -3.88 11.63
CA ALA A 114 -4.82 -4.21 12.75
C ALA A 114 -5.53 -3.98 14.09
N LYS A 115 -5.35 -4.94 14.98
CA LYS A 115 -5.82 -4.93 16.37
C LYS A 115 -4.69 -5.22 17.33
N ASP A 116 -4.90 -4.88 18.59
CA ASP A 116 -4.01 -5.24 19.69
C ASP A 116 -2.54 -4.82 19.46
N VAL A 117 -2.37 -3.63 18.83
CA VAL A 117 -1.03 -3.12 18.48
C VAL A 117 -0.24 -2.79 19.73
N THR A 118 0.93 -3.39 19.87
CA THR A 118 1.87 -3.16 20.96
C THR A 118 3.24 -2.80 20.40
N PHE A 119 3.82 -1.71 20.90
CA PHE A 119 5.16 -1.29 20.54
C PHE A 119 6.18 -1.82 21.54
N MET A 120 7.28 -2.35 21.00
CA MET A 120 8.46 -2.81 21.71
C MET A 120 9.63 -1.88 21.39
N PRO A 121 10.71 -1.88 22.18
CA PRO A 121 11.86 -0.99 21.91
C PRO A 121 12.45 -1.12 20.51
N LEU A 122 12.40 -2.30 19.92
CA LEU A 122 12.94 -2.60 18.58
C LEU A 122 11.91 -3.23 17.65
N GLY A 123 10.62 -3.00 17.89
CA GLY A 123 9.63 -3.66 17.06
C GLY A 123 8.19 -3.29 17.36
N SER A 124 7.30 -3.95 16.66
CA SER A 124 5.85 -3.86 16.85
C SER A 124 5.23 -5.25 16.75
N LYS A 125 4.21 -5.51 17.58
CA LYS A 125 3.40 -6.72 17.53
C LYS A 125 1.94 -6.32 17.39
N PHE A 126 1.21 -6.99 16.51
CA PHE A 126 -0.20 -6.68 16.23
C PHE A 126 -0.89 -7.92 15.67
N ARG A 127 -2.20 -7.90 15.73
CA ARG A 127 -3.05 -8.93 15.15
C ARG A 127 -3.79 -8.36 13.93
N VAL A 128 -3.93 -9.14 12.87
CA VAL A 128 -4.68 -8.72 11.68
C VAL A 128 -5.97 -9.53 11.57
N VAL A 129 -7.07 -8.84 11.32
CA VAL A 129 -8.37 -9.44 11.04
C VAL A 129 -8.92 -8.91 9.72
N ASN A 130 -9.72 -9.73 9.04
CA ASN A 130 -10.48 -9.33 7.85
C ASN A 130 -11.88 -9.97 7.88
N HIS A 131 -12.63 -9.84 6.79
CA HIS A 131 -13.97 -10.42 6.67
C HIS A 131 -14.02 -11.96 6.76
N THR A 132 -12.90 -12.66 6.51
CA THR A 132 -12.82 -14.12 6.67
C THR A 132 -12.48 -14.55 8.10
N GLY A 133 -12.07 -13.61 8.97
CA GLY A 133 -11.75 -13.85 10.37
C GLY A 133 -10.37 -13.33 10.79
N ASP A 134 -9.81 -14.02 11.77
CA ASP A 134 -8.51 -13.69 12.36
C ASP A 134 -7.39 -14.31 11.51
N LEU A 135 -6.48 -13.47 11.01
CA LEU A 135 -5.31 -13.90 10.24
C LEU A 135 -4.08 -14.19 11.13
N GLY A 136 -4.20 -13.95 12.46
CA GLY A 136 -3.16 -14.23 13.42
C GLY A 136 -2.33 -13.01 13.85
N TRP A 137 -1.23 -13.31 14.54
CA TRP A 137 -0.31 -12.32 15.09
C TRP A 137 0.89 -12.11 14.16
N PHE A 138 1.28 -10.85 14.02
CA PHE A 138 2.43 -10.43 13.24
C PHE A 138 3.41 -9.65 14.12
N GLU A 139 4.69 -9.83 13.87
CA GLU A 139 5.77 -9.11 14.52
C GLU A 139 6.68 -8.44 13.49
N LEU A 140 7.00 -7.17 13.74
CA LEU A 140 7.95 -6.39 12.96
C LEU A 140 9.16 -6.07 13.79
N SER A 141 10.34 -6.13 13.21
CA SER A 141 11.61 -5.71 13.83
C SER A 141 11.83 -4.19 13.77
N ILE A 142 10.78 -3.41 13.53
CA ILE A 142 10.77 -1.96 13.47
C ILE A 142 9.55 -1.42 14.23
N PRO A 143 9.72 -0.37 15.04
CA PRO A 143 8.60 0.28 15.73
C PRO A 143 7.90 1.29 14.83
N GLY A 144 6.68 1.67 15.23
CA GLY A 144 5.94 2.78 14.61
C GLY A 144 4.65 2.35 13.94
N LEU A 145 3.61 3.16 14.15
CA LEU A 145 2.27 2.87 13.65
C LEU A 145 2.22 2.85 12.10
N HIS A 146 3.00 3.72 11.46
CA HIS A 146 3.11 3.74 10.00
C HIS A 146 3.69 2.43 9.45
N ASN A 147 4.65 1.80 10.15
CA ASN A 147 5.21 0.51 9.74
C ASN A 147 4.18 -0.62 9.90
N VAL A 148 3.38 -0.57 10.98
CA VAL A 148 2.25 -1.49 11.16
C VAL A 148 1.25 -1.30 10.00
N SER A 149 0.86 -0.06 9.70
CA SER A 149 -0.05 0.26 8.59
C SER A 149 0.47 -0.27 7.25
N ASN A 150 1.73 0.01 6.90
CA ASN A 150 2.35 -0.48 5.66
C ASN A 150 2.41 -2.01 5.60
N SER A 151 2.60 -2.67 6.74
CA SER A 151 2.60 -4.13 6.81
C SER A 151 1.21 -4.74 6.56
N ILE A 152 0.14 -4.07 7.00
CA ILE A 152 -1.23 -4.52 6.67
C ILE A 152 -1.45 -4.44 5.15
N ALA A 153 -0.97 -3.39 4.50
CA ALA A 153 -1.03 -3.31 3.04
C ALA A 153 -0.29 -4.48 2.36
N ALA A 154 0.91 -4.81 2.83
CA ALA A 154 1.67 -5.96 2.33
C ALA A 154 0.95 -7.29 2.56
N ILE A 155 0.31 -7.47 3.73
CA ILE A 155 -0.51 -8.65 4.04
C ILE A 155 -1.72 -8.72 3.09
N ALA A 156 -2.40 -7.60 2.83
CA ALA A 156 -3.52 -7.56 1.90
C ALA A 156 -3.08 -7.93 0.46
N VAL A 157 -1.93 -7.43 -0.01
CA VAL A 157 -1.33 -7.83 -1.30
C VAL A 157 -1.01 -9.33 -1.32
N ALA A 158 -0.38 -9.86 -0.26
CA ALA A 158 -0.03 -11.27 -0.16
C ALA A 158 -1.27 -12.17 -0.25
N ARG A 159 -2.35 -11.79 0.42
CA ARG A 159 -3.63 -12.52 0.38
C ARG A 159 -4.28 -12.46 -1.00
N GLU A 160 -4.21 -11.31 -1.68
CA GLU A 160 -4.72 -11.15 -3.04
C GLU A 160 -3.94 -12.01 -4.05
N LEU A 161 -2.66 -12.23 -3.81
CA LEU A 161 -1.77 -13.09 -4.60
C LEU A 161 -1.78 -14.55 -4.14
N GLU A 162 -2.68 -14.92 -3.23
CA GLU A 162 -2.80 -16.29 -2.67
C GLU A 162 -1.48 -16.81 -2.05
N VAL A 163 -0.65 -15.90 -1.54
CA VAL A 163 0.57 -16.27 -0.81
C VAL A 163 0.18 -16.76 0.57
N ASP A 164 0.67 -17.94 0.95
CA ASP A 164 0.52 -18.44 2.31
C ASP A 164 1.25 -17.53 3.30
N ILE A 165 0.54 -17.12 4.33
CA ILE A 165 1.06 -16.31 5.43
C ILE A 165 1.15 -17.24 6.63
N GLU A 166 2.36 -17.79 6.87
CA GLU A 166 2.69 -18.59 8.03
C GLU A 166 3.28 -17.72 9.15
#